data_c22a51b7605c057f7f1d96daf0844c0e
#
_entry.id   c22a51b7605c057f7f1d96daf0844c0e
#
_cell.length_a   1.000
_cell.length_b   1.000
_cell.length_c   1.000
_cell.angle_alpha   90.00
_cell.angle_beta   90.00
_cell.angle_gamma   90.00
#
_symmetry.space_group_name_H-M   'P 1'
#
loop_
_entity.id
_entity.type
_entity.pdbx_description
1 polymer ?
#
loop_
_entity_poly.entity_id
_entity_poly.type
_entity_poly.pdbx_seq_one_letter_code
_entity_poly.pdbx_strand_id
1 'polypeptide(L)'
;MRLTALSIPDVLLIEPQVFKDDRGFFFESFNEERFAKLSGLRPQFVQDNHSQSKRNALHGLHYEIKQTQAKLVRVIVGEVFDVAVDLRRSSPTFGQWVGAVLSAENKRQMWIPEGFAHGFVVNSDTAEFLYKTTDYWAPEHERCIAWDDPAIGIDWPVNGAPILSAKDQKGLLLADAEVFA
;
A
#
# COMPACT_ATOMS: atom_id res chain seq x y z
N MET A 1 -13.07 0.11 15.26
CA MET A 1 -12.28 0.61 14.11
C MET A 1 -11.93 2.07 14.38
N ARG A 2 -10.66 2.44 14.26
CA ARG A 2 -10.15 3.81 14.30
C ARG A 2 -9.44 4.10 12.98
N LEU A 3 -9.67 5.28 12.41
CA LEU A 3 -8.93 5.79 11.26
C LEU A 3 -8.05 6.94 11.71
N THR A 4 -6.82 6.97 11.21
CA THR A 4 -5.86 8.04 11.46
C THR A 4 -5.24 8.45 10.13
N ALA A 5 -5.34 9.72 9.78
CA ALA A 5 -4.62 10.27 8.63
C ALA A 5 -3.12 10.24 8.89
N LEU A 6 -2.33 9.81 7.92
CA LEU A 6 -0.87 9.89 7.98
C LEU A 6 -0.39 11.31 7.67
N SER A 7 0.92 11.52 7.54
CA SER A 7 1.48 12.85 7.21
C SER A 7 1.03 13.38 5.84
N ILE A 8 0.66 12.50 4.91
CA ILE A 8 -0.15 12.84 3.73
C ILE A 8 -1.60 12.44 4.05
N PRO A 9 -2.51 13.41 4.30
CA PRO A 9 -3.81 13.13 4.93
C PRO A 9 -4.75 12.23 4.12
N ASP A 10 -4.51 12.11 2.82
CA ASP A 10 -5.30 11.25 1.92
C ASP A 10 -5.05 9.75 2.19
N VAL A 11 -3.89 9.41 2.76
CA VAL A 11 -3.52 8.05 3.14
C VAL A 11 -3.95 7.80 4.58
N LEU A 12 -4.77 6.76 4.79
CA LEU A 12 -5.36 6.47 6.10
C LEU A 12 -4.83 5.16 6.68
N LEU A 13 -4.40 5.21 7.92
CA LEU A 13 -4.12 4.02 8.71
C LEU A 13 -5.39 3.59 9.46
N ILE A 14 -5.78 2.32 9.28
CA ILE A 14 -6.99 1.74 9.85
C ILE A 14 -6.58 0.74 10.93
N GLU A 15 -7.06 0.93 12.14
CA GLU A 15 -6.90 0.01 13.27
C GLU A 15 -8.27 -0.62 13.57
N PRO A 16 -8.47 -1.92 13.26
CA PRO A 16 -9.72 -2.60 13.55
C PRO A 16 -9.89 -2.81 15.06
N GLN A 17 -11.12 -2.94 15.50
CA GLN A 17 -11.41 -3.42 16.84
C GLN A 17 -11.30 -4.94 16.85
N VAL A 18 -10.32 -5.47 17.58
CA VAL A 18 -10.08 -6.92 17.69
C VAL A 18 -10.67 -7.42 19.00
N PHE A 19 -11.47 -8.45 18.93
CA PHE A 19 -12.03 -9.20 20.05
C PHE A 19 -11.22 -10.49 20.22
N LYS A 20 -10.75 -10.75 21.44
CA LYS A 20 -9.94 -11.93 21.76
C LYS A 20 -10.63 -12.75 22.86
N ASP A 21 -10.58 -14.07 22.74
CA ASP A 21 -10.97 -15.04 23.77
C ASP A 21 -10.05 -16.28 23.71
N ASP A 22 -10.33 -17.32 24.51
CA ASP A 22 -9.51 -18.54 24.56
C ASP A 22 -9.47 -19.34 23.25
N ARG A 23 -10.34 -19.05 22.30
CA ARG A 23 -10.37 -19.68 20.97
C ARG A 23 -9.52 -18.94 19.94
N GLY A 24 -9.12 -17.66 20.22
CA GLY A 24 -8.37 -16.85 19.30
C GLY A 24 -8.89 -15.41 19.21
N PHE A 25 -9.09 -14.91 17.99
CA PHE A 25 -9.56 -13.54 17.77
C PHE A 25 -10.62 -13.46 16.67
N PHE A 26 -11.44 -12.43 16.77
CA PHE A 26 -12.37 -12.01 15.73
C PHE A 26 -12.28 -10.49 15.53
N PHE A 27 -12.38 -10.03 14.28
CA PHE A 27 -12.58 -8.62 13.94
C PHE A 27 -13.24 -8.50 12.57
N GLU A 28 -13.95 -7.41 12.34
CA GLU A 28 -14.40 -7.02 11.01
C GLU A 28 -13.20 -6.45 10.24
N SER A 29 -12.71 -7.18 9.24
CA SER A 29 -11.58 -6.73 8.41
C SER A 29 -11.95 -5.60 7.45
N PHE A 30 -13.21 -5.52 7.04
CA PHE A 30 -13.79 -4.42 6.31
C PHE A 30 -15.29 -4.32 6.61
N ASN A 31 -15.77 -3.09 6.78
CA ASN A 31 -17.18 -2.78 6.90
C ASN A 31 -17.41 -1.44 6.18
N GLU A 32 -18.11 -1.48 5.06
CA GLU A 32 -18.32 -0.33 4.17
C GLU A 32 -18.97 0.86 4.90
N GLU A 33 -20.01 0.58 5.68
CA GLU A 33 -20.74 1.63 6.39
C GLU A 33 -19.85 2.34 7.43
N ARG A 34 -19.07 1.56 8.21
CA ARG A 34 -18.13 2.13 9.18
C ARG A 34 -17.00 2.88 8.51
N PHE A 35 -16.46 2.32 7.43
CA PHE A 35 -15.41 2.99 6.66
C PHE A 35 -15.92 4.33 6.13
N ALA A 36 -17.09 4.34 5.49
CA ALA A 36 -17.71 5.54 4.96
C ALA A 36 -18.00 6.59 6.05
N LYS A 37 -18.50 6.15 7.22
CA LYS A 37 -18.78 7.05 8.34
C LYS A 37 -17.53 7.73 8.88
N LEU A 38 -16.38 7.03 8.91
CA LEU A 38 -15.15 7.52 9.50
C LEU A 38 -14.26 8.28 8.50
N SER A 39 -14.25 7.89 7.23
CA SER A 39 -13.40 8.49 6.19
C SER A 39 -14.14 9.50 5.31
N GLY A 40 -15.47 9.45 5.23
CA GLY A 40 -16.26 10.15 4.23
C GLY A 40 -16.22 9.53 2.84
N LEU A 41 -15.48 8.42 2.64
CA LEU A 41 -15.27 7.76 1.35
C LEU A 41 -16.21 6.54 1.23
N ARG A 42 -16.63 6.24 -0.01
CA ARG A 42 -17.43 5.05 -0.34
C ARG A 42 -16.80 4.30 -1.53
N PRO A 43 -15.62 3.68 -1.34
CA PRO A 43 -14.97 2.94 -2.41
C PRO A 43 -15.81 1.72 -2.80
N GLN A 44 -15.94 1.48 -4.10
CA GLN A 44 -16.48 0.24 -4.62
C GLN A 44 -15.31 -0.70 -4.93
N PHE A 45 -15.12 -1.75 -4.16
CA PHE A 45 -14.09 -2.74 -4.42
C PHE A 45 -14.59 -3.79 -5.41
N VAL A 46 -13.77 -4.05 -6.44
CA VAL A 46 -14.13 -4.96 -7.55
C VAL A 46 -13.19 -6.16 -7.67
N GLN A 47 -12.02 -6.12 -7.01
CA GLN A 47 -11.02 -7.18 -7.09
C GLN A 47 -10.29 -7.33 -5.75
N ASP A 48 -10.05 -8.59 -5.35
CA ASP A 48 -9.19 -8.97 -4.23
C ASP A 48 -7.94 -9.67 -4.77
N ASN A 49 -6.79 -9.35 -4.17
CA ASN A 49 -5.51 -9.97 -4.50
C ASN A 49 -4.85 -10.52 -3.23
N HIS A 50 -4.14 -11.65 -3.39
CA HIS A 50 -3.39 -12.31 -2.31
C HIS A 50 -2.03 -12.73 -2.83
N SER A 51 -0.97 -12.32 -2.16
CA SER A 51 0.40 -12.70 -2.47
C SER A 51 1.15 -13.17 -1.23
N GLN A 52 2.18 -14.02 -1.44
CA GLN A 52 3.15 -14.41 -0.43
C GLN A 52 4.55 -14.03 -0.89
N SER A 53 5.37 -13.50 0.03
CA SER A 53 6.73 -13.07 -0.26
C SER A 53 7.67 -13.39 0.88
N LYS A 54 8.96 -13.58 0.55
CA LYS A 54 10.05 -13.88 1.50
C LYS A 54 10.61 -12.60 2.09
N ARG A 55 11.32 -12.72 3.22
CA ARG A 55 12.10 -11.62 3.81
C ARG A 55 12.91 -10.87 2.76
N ASN A 56 12.93 -9.55 2.90
CA ASN A 56 13.66 -8.63 2.03
C ASN A 56 13.16 -8.58 0.57
N ALA A 57 12.03 -9.26 0.24
CA ALA A 57 11.35 -9.02 -1.04
C ALA A 57 10.69 -7.63 -1.00
N LEU A 58 11.01 -6.82 -2.01
CA LEU A 58 10.44 -5.49 -2.19
C LEU A 58 9.61 -5.48 -3.47
N HIS A 59 8.39 -5.00 -3.38
CA HIS A 59 7.44 -4.83 -4.47
C HIS A 59 7.18 -3.35 -4.70
N GLY A 60 7.23 -2.92 -5.93
CA GLY A 60 6.86 -1.55 -6.29
C GLY A 60 8.04 -0.66 -6.72
N LEU A 61 7.74 0.59 -6.90
CA LEU A 61 6.49 1.31 -6.59
C LEU A 61 5.53 1.23 -7.79
N HIS A 62 4.38 0.60 -7.64
CA HIS A 62 3.43 0.35 -8.72
C HIS A 62 2.20 1.28 -8.67
N TYR A 63 1.75 1.70 -9.84
CA TYR A 63 0.50 2.44 -10.03
C TYR A 63 -0.04 2.18 -11.44
N GLU A 64 -1.31 2.47 -11.66
CA GLU A 64 -1.94 2.44 -12.97
C GLU A 64 -2.30 3.86 -13.40
N ILE A 65 -1.74 4.30 -14.55
CA ILE A 65 -1.91 5.68 -15.06
C ILE A 65 -3.31 5.92 -15.64
N LYS A 66 -3.97 4.85 -16.08
CA LYS A 66 -5.38 4.81 -16.45
C LYS A 66 -6.02 3.63 -15.74
N GLN A 67 -7.34 3.62 -15.55
CA GLN A 67 -8.03 2.69 -14.67
C GLN A 67 -7.41 2.69 -13.27
N THR A 68 -7.28 3.90 -12.73
CA THR A 68 -6.60 4.14 -11.46
C THR A 68 -7.25 3.37 -10.33
N GLN A 69 -6.43 2.77 -9.47
CA GLN A 69 -6.89 1.95 -8.37
C GLN A 69 -6.58 2.61 -7.03
N ALA A 70 -7.61 2.85 -6.23
CA ALA A 70 -7.40 2.95 -4.80
C ALA A 70 -7.27 1.55 -4.20
N LYS A 71 -6.51 1.42 -3.12
CA LYS A 71 -6.19 0.12 -2.50
C LYS A 71 -6.47 0.15 -1.01
N LEU A 72 -7.03 -0.96 -0.51
CA LEU A 72 -7.10 -1.24 0.92
C LEU A 72 -6.26 -2.47 1.20
N VAL A 73 -5.13 -2.28 1.87
CA VAL A 73 -4.10 -3.30 2.03
C VAL A 73 -3.98 -3.78 3.48
N ARG A 74 -3.64 -5.06 3.68
CA ARG A 74 -3.38 -5.66 4.99
C ARG A 74 -2.47 -6.86 4.91
N VAL A 75 -1.86 -7.21 6.04
CA VAL A 75 -1.03 -8.42 6.21
C VAL A 75 -1.76 -9.43 7.08
N ILE A 76 -1.78 -10.70 6.65
CA ILE A 76 -2.41 -11.81 7.40
C ILE A 76 -1.40 -12.80 7.96
N VAL A 77 -0.18 -12.83 7.42
CA VAL A 77 0.98 -13.58 7.95
C VAL A 77 2.19 -12.66 7.88
N GLY A 78 2.98 -12.63 8.94
CA GLY A 78 4.22 -11.85 9.01
C GLY A 78 4.01 -10.33 9.11
N GLU A 79 4.97 -9.60 8.56
CA GLU A 79 5.07 -8.14 8.68
C GLU A 79 5.69 -7.53 7.42
N VAL A 80 5.19 -6.37 7.03
CA VAL A 80 5.76 -5.54 5.96
C VAL A 80 5.89 -4.09 6.42
N PHE A 81 6.82 -3.35 5.81
CA PHE A 81 6.77 -1.89 5.77
C PHE A 81 6.13 -1.48 4.45
N ASP A 82 4.96 -0.87 4.53
CA ASP A 82 4.11 -0.50 3.39
C ASP A 82 4.21 1.00 3.13
N VAL A 83 4.33 1.41 1.86
CA VAL A 83 4.62 2.78 1.44
C VAL A 83 3.69 3.24 0.33
N ALA A 84 3.20 4.48 0.45
CA ALA A 84 2.48 5.20 -0.58
C ALA A 84 3.21 6.50 -0.94
N VAL A 85 3.35 6.79 -2.23
CA VAL A 85 4.00 8.00 -2.79
C VAL A 85 2.97 8.78 -3.59
N ASP A 86 2.81 10.08 -3.30
CA ASP A 86 1.90 10.94 -4.04
C ASP A 86 2.46 11.28 -5.43
N LEU A 87 1.74 10.90 -6.49
CA LEU A 87 2.14 11.13 -7.87
C LEU A 87 1.29 12.18 -8.60
N ARG A 88 0.46 12.94 -7.88
CA ARG A 88 -0.40 13.99 -8.42
C ARG A 88 0.38 15.30 -8.50
N ARG A 89 0.71 15.79 -9.70
CA ARG A 89 1.52 17.01 -9.90
C ARG A 89 0.92 18.25 -9.26
N SER A 90 -0.42 18.35 -9.23
CA SER A 90 -1.13 19.46 -8.61
C SER A 90 -1.18 19.39 -7.08
N SER A 91 -0.75 18.28 -6.48
CA SER A 91 -0.75 18.08 -5.02
C SER A 91 0.40 18.82 -4.35
N PRO A 92 0.19 19.45 -3.18
CA PRO A 92 1.27 20.02 -2.38
C PRO A 92 2.25 18.97 -1.82
N THR A 93 1.88 17.68 -1.87
CA THR A 93 2.69 16.54 -1.42
C THR A 93 3.25 15.72 -2.58
N PHE A 94 3.22 16.25 -3.81
CA PHE A 94 3.79 15.55 -4.98
C PHE A 94 5.24 15.10 -4.72
N GLY A 95 5.52 13.83 -5.00
CA GLY A 95 6.81 13.20 -4.76
C GLY A 95 7.13 12.86 -3.31
N GLN A 96 6.28 13.25 -2.36
CA GLN A 96 6.43 12.86 -0.95
C GLN A 96 5.83 11.48 -0.69
N TRP A 97 6.31 10.82 0.34
CA TRP A 97 5.85 9.50 0.72
C TRP A 97 5.43 9.41 2.20
N VAL A 98 4.61 8.43 2.48
CA VAL A 98 4.26 7.98 3.84
C VAL A 98 4.34 6.47 3.91
N GLY A 99 4.68 5.94 5.09
CA GLY A 99 4.74 4.51 5.29
C GLY A 99 4.25 4.09 6.67
N ALA A 100 3.89 2.81 6.79
CA ALA A 100 3.47 2.20 8.05
C ALA A 100 3.88 0.72 8.10
N VAL A 101 4.16 0.24 9.30
CA VAL A 101 4.31 -1.20 9.54
C VAL A 101 2.94 -1.84 9.65
N LEU A 102 2.67 -2.79 8.76
CA LEU A 102 1.47 -3.63 8.75
C LEU A 102 1.86 -5.06 9.08
N SER A 103 1.13 -5.71 9.98
CA SER A 103 1.45 -7.09 10.38
C SER A 103 0.22 -7.92 10.73
N ALA A 104 0.39 -9.24 10.68
CA ALA A 104 -0.60 -10.17 11.20
C ALA A 104 -0.89 -9.96 12.69
N GLU A 105 0.05 -9.38 13.45
CA GLU A 105 -0.12 -9.11 14.87
C GLU A 105 -0.89 -7.81 15.13
N ASN A 106 -0.47 -6.69 14.50
CA ASN A 106 -1.08 -5.38 14.74
C ASN A 106 -2.44 -5.21 14.04
N LYS A 107 -2.78 -6.05 13.06
CA LYS A 107 -4.03 -6.05 12.27
C LYS A 107 -4.29 -4.73 11.54
N ARG A 108 -3.30 -3.82 11.47
CA ARG A 108 -3.43 -2.55 10.78
C ARG A 108 -3.64 -2.76 9.29
N GLN A 109 -4.36 -1.84 8.70
CA GLN A 109 -4.58 -1.76 7.26
C GLN A 109 -4.25 -0.34 6.80
N MET A 110 -3.91 -0.19 5.53
CA MET A 110 -3.67 1.12 4.94
C MET A 110 -4.60 1.34 3.75
N TRP A 111 -5.28 2.47 3.73
CA TRP A 111 -5.99 2.98 2.58
C TRP A 111 -5.06 3.87 1.79
N ILE A 112 -4.88 3.54 0.52
CA ILE A 112 -4.05 4.27 -0.45
C ILE A 112 -4.99 4.73 -1.56
N PRO A 113 -5.22 6.04 -1.74
CA PRO A 113 -6.13 6.53 -2.77
C PRO A 113 -5.54 6.41 -4.17
N GLU A 114 -6.37 6.67 -5.17
CA GLU A 114 -5.93 6.85 -6.55
C GLU A 114 -4.94 8.01 -6.66
N GLY A 115 -4.05 7.94 -7.63
CA GLY A 115 -3.01 8.94 -7.82
C GLY A 115 -1.73 8.72 -7.00
N PHE A 116 -1.65 7.61 -6.28
CA PHE A 116 -0.47 7.21 -5.51
C PHE A 116 0.21 6.00 -6.13
N ALA A 117 1.55 5.97 -6.07
CA ALA A 117 2.30 4.73 -6.23
C ALA A 117 2.36 3.99 -4.91
N HIS A 118 2.38 2.65 -4.98
CA HIS A 118 2.37 1.77 -3.83
C HIS A 118 3.49 0.74 -3.91
N GLY A 119 4.11 0.47 -2.79
CA GLY A 119 5.11 -0.58 -2.64
C GLY A 119 5.26 -1.01 -1.19
N PHE A 120 5.90 -2.16 -0.98
CA PHE A 120 6.20 -2.64 0.36
C PHE A 120 7.45 -3.51 0.38
N VAL A 121 8.07 -3.63 1.55
CA VAL A 121 9.17 -4.58 1.80
C VAL A 121 8.79 -5.51 2.94
N VAL A 122 9.17 -6.79 2.82
CA VAL A 122 8.91 -7.83 3.82
C VAL A 122 9.96 -7.80 4.93
N ASN A 123 9.53 -7.54 6.17
CA ASN A 123 10.38 -7.49 7.37
C ASN A 123 10.54 -8.85 8.06
N SER A 124 9.50 -9.70 8.02
CA SER A 124 9.50 -11.06 8.62
C SER A 124 10.09 -12.10 7.67
N ASP A 125 10.25 -13.36 8.09
CA ASP A 125 10.78 -14.44 7.22
C ASP A 125 9.92 -14.65 5.99
N THR A 126 8.60 -14.50 6.15
CA THR A 126 7.61 -14.51 5.08
C THR A 126 6.46 -13.58 5.46
N ALA A 127 5.79 -13.01 4.46
CA ALA A 127 4.55 -12.27 4.66
C ALA A 127 3.51 -12.69 3.63
N GLU A 128 2.23 -12.76 4.07
CA GLU A 128 1.08 -12.87 3.20
C GLU A 128 0.32 -11.56 3.21
N PHE A 129 0.17 -10.99 2.03
CA PHE A 129 -0.35 -9.66 1.78
C PHE A 129 -1.64 -9.74 0.97
N LEU A 130 -2.71 -9.15 1.51
CA LEU A 130 -4.01 -9.05 0.86
C LEU A 130 -4.33 -7.61 0.55
N TYR A 131 -4.94 -7.36 -0.60
CA TYR A 131 -5.46 -6.04 -0.90
C TYR A 131 -6.67 -6.06 -1.82
N LYS A 132 -7.58 -5.12 -1.56
CA LYS A 132 -8.74 -4.82 -2.38
C LYS A 132 -8.45 -3.64 -3.29
N THR A 133 -8.97 -3.64 -4.50
CA THR A 133 -8.82 -2.54 -5.47
C THR A 133 -10.16 -2.03 -5.95
N THR A 134 -10.22 -0.74 -6.29
CA THR A 134 -11.44 -0.07 -6.78
C THR A 134 -11.63 -0.19 -8.28
N ASP A 135 -10.62 -0.68 -9.01
CA ASP A 135 -10.73 -1.02 -10.44
C ASP A 135 -9.97 -2.32 -10.71
N TYR A 136 -10.21 -2.92 -11.89
CA TYR A 136 -9.55 -4.13 -12.32
C TYR A 136 -8.10 -3.86 -12.74
N TRP A 137 -7.24 -4.85 -12.57
CA TRP A 137 -5.87 -4.79 -13.04
C TRP A 137 -5.81 -4.65 -14.56
N ALA A 138 -5.10 -3.63 -15.04
CA ALA A 138 -4.92 -3.30 -16.43
C ALA A 138 -3.40 -3.22 -16.75
N PRO A 139 -2.76 -4.34 -17.13
CA PRO A 139 -1.31 -4.45 -17.27
C PRO A 139 -0.72 -3.44 -18.25
N GLU A 140 -1.46 -3.04 -19.29
CA GLU A 140 -1.05 -2.03 -20.27
C GLU A 140 -0.94 -0.62 -19.67
N HIS A 141 -1.63 -0.37 -18.57
CA HIS A 141 -1.62 0.92 -17.87
C HIS A 141 -0.75 0.92 -16.62
N GLU A 142 -0.19 -0.23 -16.26
CA GLU A 142 0.70 -0.35 -15.12
C GLU A 142 2.03 0.36 -15.37
N ARG A 143 2.50 1.07 -14.37
CA ARG A 143 3.78 1.78 -14.33
C ARG A 143 4.53 1.42 -13.06
N CYS A 144 5.85 1.61 -13.10
CA CYS A 144 6.72 1.37 -11.96
C CYS A 144 7.71 2.53 -11.81
N ILE A 145 7.80 3.09 -10.60
CA ILE A 145 8.85 4.02 -10.20
C ILE A 145 9.95 3.24 -9.48
N ALA A 146 11.20 3.64 -9.67
CA ALA A 146 12.34 3.06 -8.98
C ALA A 146 12.16 3.16 -7.47
N TRP A 147 12.28 2.03 -6.78
CA TRP A 147 12.11 1.92 -5.33
C TRP A 147 13.13 2.76 -4.54
N ASP A 148 14.31 2.97 -5.13
CA ASP A 148 15.46 3.70 -4.57
C ASP A 148 15.66 5.09 -5.19
N ASP A 149 14.62 5.66 -5.80
CA ASP A 149 14.69 7.01 -6.37
C ASP A 149 15.13 8.02 -5.31
N PRO A 150 16.31 8.68 -5.50
CA PRO A 150 16.83 9.61 -4.52
C PRO A 150 15.98 10.89 -4.38
N ALA A 151 15.15 11.23 -5.37
CA ALA A 151 14.26 12.38 -5.30
C ALA A 151 13.06 12.11 -4.38
N ILE A 152 12.64 10.85 -4.25
CA ILE A 152 11.60 10.42 -3.31
C ILE A 152 12.23 10.15 -1.94
N GLY A 153 13.39 9.46 -1.89
CA GLY A 153 14.16 9.25 -0.69
C GLY A 153 13.45 8.40 0.36
N ILE A 154 12.84 7.28 -0.03
CA ILE A 154 12.18 6.37 0.92
C ILE A 154 13.24 5.69 1.79
N ASP A 155 13.05 5.75 3.11
CA ASP A 155 13.89 5.07 4.09
C ASP A 155 13.38 3.63 4.31
N TRP A 156 13.75 2.74 3.37
CA TRP A 156 13.34 1.35 3.43
C TRP A 156 14.11 0.58 4.51
N PRO A 157 13.44 -0.18 5.38
CA PRO A 157 14.10 -1.02 6.39
C PRO A 157 14.66 -2.32 5.77
N VAL A 158 15.49 -2.19 4.74
CA VAL A 158 16.10 -3.33 4.04
C VAL A 158 17.45 -3.73 4.66
N ASN A 159 17.72 -5.03 4.71
CA ASN A 159 19.03 -5.57 5.06
C ASN A 159 19.79 -5.97 3.78
N GLY A 160 20.71 -5.11 3.33
CA GLY A 160 21.45 -5.30 2.08
C GLY A 160 20.56 -5.07 0.85
N ALA A 161 20.87 -5.73 -0.27
CA ALA A 161 20.10 -5.58 -1.50
C ALA A 161 18.73 -6.26 -1.38
N PRO A 162 17.62 -5.60 -1.72
CA PRO A 162 16.30 -6.24 -1.73
C PRO A 162 16.18 -7.26 -2.86
N ILE A 163 15.25 -8.19 -2.69
CA ILE A 163 14.84 -9.14 -3.73
C ILE A 163 13.77 -8.45 -4.57
N LEU A 164 14.07 -8.20 -5.84
CA LEU A 164 13.21 -7.50 -6.78
C LEU A 164 12.75 -8.42 -7.92
N SER A 165 11.53 -8.21 -8.40
CA SER A 165 11.10 -8.79 -9.67
C SER A 165 11.83 -8.11 -10.86
N ALA A 166 11.80 -8.76 -12.02
CA ALA A 166 12.35 -8.17 -13.25
C ALA A 166 11.67 -6.85 -13.65
N LYS A 167 10.43 -6.66 -13.23
CA LYS A 167 9.65 -5.42 -13.44
C LYS A 167 10.12 -4.32 -12.49
N ASP A 168 10.27 -4.63 -11.19
CA ASP A 168 10.69 -3.66 -10.18
C ASP A 168 12.12 -3.14 -10.42
N GLN A 169 12.99 -3.99 -10.98
CA GLN A 169 14.35 -3.59 -11.40
C GLN A 169 14.37 -2.56 -12.55
N LYS A 170 13.27 -2.37 -13.27
CA LYS A 170 13.13 -1.46 -14.40
C LYS A 170 12.31 -0.21 -14.08
N GLY A 171 12.03 0.05 -12.82
CA GLY A 171 11.34 1.26 -12.38
C GLY A 171 12.04 2.52 -12.91
N LEU A 172 11.26 3.49 -13.37
CA LEU A 172 11.75 4.79 -13.83
C LEU A 172 11.95 5.73 -12.65
N LEU A 173 12.86 6.68 -12.78
CA LEU A 173 12.92 7.79 -11.82
C LEU A 173 11.65 8.64 -11.93
N LEU A 174 11.24 9.26 -10.85
CA LEU A 174 10.06 10.14 -10.79
C LEU A 174 10.11 11.25 -11.85
N ALA A 175 11.32 11.75 -12.14
CA ALA A 175 11.54 12.78 -13.14
C ALA A 175 11.18 12.34 -14.57
N ASP A 176 11.29 11.04 -14.86
CA ASP A 176 11.07 10.44 -16.19
C ASP A 176 9.73 9.68 -16.25
N ALA A 177 9.04 9.53 -15.12
CA ALA A 177 7.83 8.76 -15.03
C ALA A 177 6.59 9.52 -15.53
N GLU A 178 5.67 8.81 -16.17
CA GLU A 178 4.33 9.32 -16.45
C GLU A 178 3.53 9.38 -15.14
N VAL A 179 3.08 10.57 -14.74
CA VAL A 179 2.38 10.81 -13.48
C VAL A 179 1.06 11.53 -13.71
N PHE A 180 0.25 11.66 -12.67
CA PHE A 180 -1.06 12.30 -12.73
C PHE A 180 -0.92 13.84 -12.79
N ALA A 181 -1.87 14.50 -13.51
CA ALA A 181 -1.89 15.95 -13.67
C ALA A 181 -2.24 16.69 -12.36
#